data_5b1ef4dbb415c93b789b1a72b8739666
#
_entry.id   5b1ef4dbb415c93b789b1a72b8739666
#
_cell.length_a   1.000
_cell.length_b   1.000
_cell.length_c   1.000
_cell.angle_alpha   90.00
_cell.angle_beta   90.00
_cell.angle_gamma   90.00
#
_symmetry.space_group_name_H-M   'P 1'
#
loop_
_entity.id
_entity.type
_entity.pdbx_description
1 polymer ?
#
loop_
_entity_poly.entity_id
_entity_poly.type
_entity_poly.pdbx_seq_one_letter_code
_entity_poly.pdbx_strand_id
1 'polypeptide(L)'
;MKCIQSFKSTSSFCFLKKTPGMAKAEGAQDGGSNGDTISHSLVLVQRLEALLIQGNGSDVSLRVETPNADEVKVIQAHALVLSLQSPVFEEILLSRNSSMLVLRESSDCAPVFDKFIRYLYCGELSLRLDQATPLHKLATKYQVLSLQQGITQYMTQNLARDTPSGHVAGWYEYALQAGDVTLRDSCLQYMAWNLSSLLQSGEWVTISSQLLMSLLQRSDLILQSEMELFSALEAWIIQNDPDGLTAENALRAVRYAMIPPRELFLLQTQSTILARYQESVRDLLYMSYQFHSASPLQMAKYFDVNCSLFVPRNYLSPVWGSPWIINNPTRDDRSMSFQTQLGPSNHDANKRVTWNVLFSPRWLPLSMRPMYTETGAMQPTRVEGGRPRIIITPATSSTDFAGVSFQKTVLVMAQQQGKVVVKHVYNFHQSTEENGDFLAEADLYRRTSEYLMDSSLFLHIVVKPLYQTLISTKN
;
A
#
# COMPACT_ATOMS: atom_id res chain seq x y z
N MET A 1 4.58 13.43 36.44
CA MET A 1 3.27 13.89 35.95
C MET A 1 3.41 15.12 35.04
N LYS A 2 4.27 15.06 34.02
CA LYS A 2 4.39 16.09 32.96
C LYS A 2 5.08 15.43 31.77
N CYS A 3 4.34 14.64 31.00
CA CYS A 3 4.83 14.12 29.73
C CYS A 3 3.67 13.58 28.86
N ILE A 4 2.58 14.36 28.77
CA ILE A 4 1.51 14.14 27.78
C ILE A 4 1.08 15.54 27.31
N GLN A 5 1.98 16.25 26.67
CA GLN A 5 1.60 17.37 25.82
C GLN A 5 2.52 17.37 24.62
N SER A 6 1.90 17.28 23.49
CA SER A 6 2.45 17.47 22.15
C SER A 6 2.58 16.22 21.31
N PHE A 7 1.47 15.71 20.86
CA PHE A 7 1.33 15.16 19.50
C PHE A 7 -0.14 15.29 19.10
N LYS A 8 -0.56 16.53 18.84
CA LYS A 8 -1.65 16.75 17.90
C LYS A 8 -1.07 16.56 16.51
N SER A 9 -1.01 15.32 16.04
CA SER A 9 -0.90 15.07 14.62
C SER A 9 -2.28 15.39 14.05
N THR A 10 -2.39 16.52 13.44
CA THR A 10 -3.39 16.76 12.41
C THR A 10 -3.15 15.72 11.33
N SER A 11 -3.87 14.61 11.43
CA SER A 11 -4.08 13.72 10.29
C SER A 11 -4.98 14.46 9.31
N SER A 12 -4.36 15.37 8.54
CA SER A 12 -4.90 15.78 7.27
C SER A 12 -4.81 14.53 6.39
N PHE A 13 -5.88 13.75 6.37
CA PHE A 13 -6.13 12.83 5.28
C PHE A 13 -6.21 13.69 4.02
N CYS A 14 -5.07 13.87 3.35
CA CYS A 14 -5.06 14.20 1.95
C CYS A 14 -5.75 13.01 1.25
N PHE A 15 -7.04 13.19 0.97
CA PHE A 15 -7.66 12.48 -0.14
C PHE A 15 -6.71 12.66 -1.32
N LEU A 16 -6.04 11.59 -1.70
CA LEU A 16 -5.44 11.49 -3.02
C LEU A 16 -6.59 11.76 -4.00
N LYS A 17 -6.68 13.02 -4.44
CA LYS A 17 -7.44 13.34 -5.63
C LYS A 17 -6.95 12.34 -6.68
N LYS A 18 -7.87 11.50 -7.19
CA LYS A 18 -7.68 10.73 -8.41
C LYS A 18 -6.82 11.57 -9.35
N THR A 19 -5.60 11.14 -9.59
CA THR A 19 -4.93 11.52 -10.83
C THR A 19 -5.87 11.04 -11.92
N PRO A 20 -6.28 11.88 -12.84
CA PRO A 20 -7.06 11.44 -13.98
C PRO A 20 -6.23 10.32 -14.61
N GLY A 21 -6.81 9.11 -14.66
CA GLY A 21 -6.29 8.07 -15.52
C GLY A 21 -6.05 8.74 -16.86
N MET A 22 -4.99 8.33 -17.58
CA MET A 22 -4.75 8.75 -18.95
C MET A 22 -6.10 8.70 -19.66
N ALA A 23 -6.72 9.86 -19.80
CA ALA A 23 -7.78 10.04 -20.75
C ALA A 23 -7.17 9.58 -22.07
N LYS A 24 -7.69 8.48 -22.66
CA LYS A 24 -7.73 8.42 -24.11
C LYS A 24 -8.04 9.85 -24.51
N ALA A 25 -7.21 10.44 -25.34
CA ALA A 25 -7.54 11.68 -25.99
C ALA A 25 -8.84 11.40 -26.77
N GLU A 26 -9.95 11.53 -26.07
CA GLU A 26 -11.24 11.75 -26.72
C GLU A 26 -11.12 13.15 -27.27
N GLY A 27 -10.91 13.16 -28.58
CA GLY A 27 -10.91 14.38 -29.31
C GLY A 27 -12.13 15.20 -28.93
N ALA A 28 -11.89 16.48 -28.69
CA ALA A 28 -12.92 17.47 -28.62
C ALA A 28 -13.87 17.15 -29.79
N GLN A 29 -15.13 16.92 -29.47
CA GLN A 29 -16.21 16.93 -30.48
C GLN A 29 -16.31 18.36 -30.98
N ASP A 30 -15.50 18.65 -31.98
CA ASP A 30 -15.75 19.75 -32.85
C ASP A 30 -16.79 19.26 -33.92
N GLY A 31 -17.97 19.82 -33.86
CA GLY A 31 -19.08 19.44 -34.71
C GLY A 31 -18.75 19.72 -36.18
N GLY A 32 -18.62 18.65 -36.97
CA GLY A 32 -18.73 18.73 -38.43
C GLY A 32 -17.45 18.53 -39.20
N SER A 33 -17.05 17.29 -39.39
CA SER A 33 -16.66 16.65 -40.65
C SER A 33 -16.25 15.20 -40.37
N ASN A 34 -16.94 14.24 -40.98
CA ASN A 34 -16.49 12.84 -41.06
C ASN A 34 -15.21 12.80 -41.90
N GLY A 35 -14.05 12.95 -41.22
CA GLY A 35 -12.76 12.71 -41.85
C GLY A 35 -12.21 11.39 -41.31
N ASP A 36 -11.99 10.42 -42.18
CA ASP A 36 -11.29 9.19 -41.84
C ASP A 36 -9.83 9.50 -41.49
N THR A 37 -9.37 9.12 -40.30
CA THR A 37 -7.99 9.34 -39.89
C THR A 37 -7.10 8.22 -40.43
N ILE A 38 -6.16 8.55 -41.31
CA ILE A 38 -5.12 7.63 -41.78
C ILE A 38 -3.93 7.75 -40.84
N SER A 39 -3.57 6.68 -40.11
CA SER A 39 -2.43 6.65 -39.19
C SER A 39 -1.37 5.67 -39.67
N HIS A 40 -0.14 6.16 -39.82
CA HIS A 40 1.08 5.37 -40.06
C HIS A 40 2.11 5.54 -38.95
N SER A 41 1.67 5.81 -37.72
CA SER A 41 2.55 6.05 -36.56
C SER A 41 3.55 4.91 -36.33
N LEU A 42 3.11 3.66 -36.47
CA LEU A 42 4.00 2.49 -36.30
C LEU A 42 5.14 2.48 -37.33
N VAL A 43 4.85 2.83 -38.60
CA VAL A 43 5.88 2.91 -39.66
C VAL A 43 6.89 4.00 -39.33
N LEU A 44 6.44 5.15 -38.80
CA LEU A 44 7.33 6.23 -38.39
C LEU A 44 8.27 5.79 -37.27
N VAL A 45 7.73 5.13 -36.24
CA VAL A 45 8.52 4.60 -35.10
C VAL A 45 9.58 3.61 -35.60
N GLN A 46 9.21 2.67 -36.48
CA GLN A 46 10.15 1.71 -37.07
C GLN A 46 11.28 2.40 -37.88
N ARG A 47 10.97 3.47 -38.59
CA ARG A 47 11.98 4.26 -39.31
C ARG A 47 12.92 5.00 -38.38
N LEU A 48 12.41 5.57 -37.28
CA LEU A 48 13.23 6.22 -36.27
C LEU A 48 14.16 5.21 -35.57
N GLU A 49 13.66 4.00 -35.26
CA GLU A 49 14.48 2.93 -34.73
C GLU A 49 15.58 2.49 -35.70
N ALA A 50 15.26 2.36 -36.97
CA ALA A 50 16.23 2.03 -38.01
C ALA A 50 17.34 3.12 -38.16
N LEU A 51 16.99 4.41 -38.03
CA LEU A 51 17.99 5.50 -37.99
C LEU A 51 18.94 5.37 -36.84
N LEU A 52 18.48 5.03 -35.63
CA LEU A 52 19.33 4.79 -34.47
C LEU A 52 20.27 3.62 -34.67
N ILE A 53 19.74 2.48 -35.17
CA ILE A 53 20.52 1.24 -35.35
C ILE A 53 21.57 1.41 -36.43
N GLN A 54 21.22 2.06 -37.56
CA GLN A 54 22.12 2.24 -38.69
C GLN A 54 23.09 3.41 -38.51
N GLY A 55 22.77 4.36 -37.65
CA GLY A 55 23.54 5.59 -37.44
C GLY A 55 23.53 6.57 -38.63
N ASN A 56 22.64 6.35 -39.62
CA ASN A 56 22.55 7.17 -40.82
C ASN A 56 22.13 8.60 -40.48
N GLY A 57 22.92 9.58 -40.89
CA GLY A 57 22.65 11.00 -40.62
C GLY A 57 22.86 11.44 -39.19
N SER A 58 23.53 10.61 -38.36
CA SER A 58 23.89 11.01 -37.00
C SER A 58 24.77 12.24 -36.99
N ASP A 59 24.45 13.18 -36.09
CA ASP A 59 25.17 14.46 -35.93
C ASP A 59 25.79 14.57 -34.51
N VAL A 60 25.57 13.55 -33.64
CA VAL A 60 26.16 13.48 -32.32
C VAL A 60 26.58 12.04 -31.97
N SER A 61 27.76 11.91 -31.35
CA SER A 61 28.28 10.66 -30.80
C SER A 61 28.25 10.75 -29.26
N LEU A 62 27.45 9.89 -28.62
CA LEU A 62 27.37 9.79 -27.16
C LEU A 62 28.41 8.81 -26.67
N ARG A 63 29.39 9.30 -25.93
CA ARG A 63 30.42 8.49 -25.26
C ARG A 63 30.04 8.31 -23.79
N VAL A 64 29.61 7.11 -23.42
CA VAL A 64 29.22 6.78 -22.05
C VAL A 64 30.42 6.21 -21.29
N GLU A 65 30.82 6.91 -20.22
CA GLU A 65 31.94 6.54 -19.35
C GLU A 65 31.43 6.21 -17.95
N THR A 66 32.00 5.19 -17.34
CA THR A 66 31.77 4.81 -15.94
C THR A 66 33.02 5.07 -15.11
N PRO A 67 32.89 5.47 -13.83
CA PRO A 67 34.03 5.86 -13.00
C PRO A 67 35.08 4.75 -12.79
N ASN A 68 34.72 3.49 -12.91
CA ASN A 68 35.58 2.34 -12.56
C ASN A 68 35.67 1.26 -13.66
N ALA A 69 35.28 1.55 -14.89
CA ALA A 69 35.33 0.57 -15.97
C ALA A 69 36.08 1.16 -17.18
N ASP A 70 36.99 0.37 -17.75
CA ASP A 70 37.70 0.70 -19.00
C ASP A 70 36.78 0.57 -20.25
N GLU A 71 35.56 0.07 -20.07
CA GLU A 71 34.59 -0.07 -21.16
C GLU A 71 33.91 1.28 -21.45
N VAL A 72 34.20 1.79 -22.61
CA VAL A 72 33.57 3.00 -23.15
C VAL A 72 32.56 2.59 -24.19
N LYS A 73 31.31 2.95 -23.97
CA LYS A 73 30.23 2.71 -24.94
C LYS A 73 30.02 3.95 -25.81
N VAL A 74 30.02 3.79 -27.12
CA VAL A 74 29.77 4.88 -28.05
C VAL A 74 28.47 4.61 -28.80
N ILE A 75 27.53 5.57 -28.78
CA ILE A 75 26.23 5.49 -29.45
C ILE A 75 26.14 6.65 -30.44
N GLN A 76 25.87 6.35 -31.72
CA GLN A 76 25.59 7.35 -32.72
C GLN A 76 24.14 7.77 -32.62
N ALA A 77 23.87 9.08 -32.50
CA ALA A 77 22.52 9.59 -32.25
C ALA A 77 22.24 10.87 -33.04
N HIS A 78 21.01 11.37 -32.91
CA HIS A 78 20.51 12.54 -33.59
C HIS A 78 20.11 13.61 -32.58
N ALA A 79 20.77 14.75 -32.61
CA ALA A 79 20.58 15.83 -31.64
C ALA A 79 19.09 16.26 -31.56
N LEU A 80 18.42 16.36 -32.70
CA LEU A 80 17.00 16.73 -32.76
C LEU A 80 16.12 15.76 -31.95
N VAL A 81 16.32 14.45 -32.11
CA VAL A 81 15.50 13.44 -31.41
C VAL A 81 15.74 13.47 -29.89
N LEU A 82 17.02 13.61 -29.50
CA LEU A 82 17.38 13.70 -28.08
C LEU A 82 16.80 14.96 -27.43
N SER A 83 16.91 16.12 -28.11
CA SER A 83 16.38 17.40 -27.60
C SER A 83 14.87 17.44 -27.48
N LEU A 84 14.14 16.79 -28.40
CA LEU A 84 12.67 16.71 -28.37
C LEU A 84 12.15 15.95 -27.14
N GLN A 85 12.91 14.97 -26.65
CA GLN A 85 12.48 14.07 -25.57
C GLN A 85 13.05 14.43 -24.19
N SER A 86 14.13 15.22 -24.15
CA SER A 86 14.86 15.54 -22.93
C SER A 86 15.32 16.99 -22.90
N PRO A 87 14.79 17.80 -21.98
CA PRO A 87 15.27 19.17 -21.78
C PRO A 87 16.76 19.24 -21.44
N VAL A 88 17.27 18.24 -20.69
CA VAL A 88 18.69 18.16 -20.34
C VAL A 88 19.55 17.91 -21.59
N PHE A 89 19.14 17.04 -22.49
CA PHE A 89 19.85 16.89 -23.76
C PHE A 89 19.75 18.13 -24.62
N GLU A 90 18.63 18.81 -24.66
CA GLU A 90 18.49 20.08 -25.37
C GLU A 90 19.50 21.10 -24.88
N GLU A 91 19.61 21.33 -23.56
CA GLU A 91 20.56 22.28 -22.97
C GLU A 91 22.02 21.91 -23.27
N ILE A 92 22.38 20.63 -23.06
CA ILE A 92 23.74 20.14 -23.32
C ILE A 92 24.10 20.27 -24.81
N LEU A 93 23.16 19.94 -25.71
CA LEU A 93 23.40 19.98 -27.14
C LEU A 93 23.47 21.40 -27.71
N LEU A 94 22.73 22.36 -27.14
CA LEU A 94 22.81 23.77 -27.50
C LEU A 94 24.13 24.41 -27.07
N SER A 95 24.72 23.98 -25.96
CA SER A 95 25.97 24.52 -25.42
C SER A 95 27.24 23.86 -25.97
N ARG A 96 27.11 22.82 -26.81
CA ARG A 96 28.23 22.02 -27.30
C ARG A 96 29.05 22.71 -28.38
N ASN A 97 30.37 22.47 -28.33
CA ASN A 97 31.32 22.86 -29.38
C ASN A 97 31.88 21.64 -30.16
N SER A 98 31.43 20.45 -29.88
CA SER A 98 31.92 19.18 -30.44
C SER A 98 30.77 18.24 -30.85
N SER A 99 31.00 17.43 -31.87
CA SER A 99 30.07 16.34 -32.24
C SER A 99 30.11 15.17 -31.27
N MET A 100 31.12 15.09 -30.38
CA MET A 100 31.25 14.07 -29.36
C MET A 100 30.79 14.61 -28.00
N LEU A 101 29.82 13.94 -27.38
CA LEU A 101 29.33 14.26 -26.04
C LEU A 101 29.75 13.15 -25.06
N VAL A 102 30.52 13.50 -24.04
CA VAL A 102 30.94 12.57 -22.99
C VAL A 102 29.94 12.63 -21.85
N LEU A 103 29.33 11.47 -21.56
CA LEU A 103 28.34 11.29 -20.51
C LEU A 103 28.90 10.36 -19.43
N ARG A 104 28.90 10.82 -18.19
CA ARG A 104 29.36 10.01 -17.06
C ARG A 104 28.17 9.39 -16.37
N GLU A 105 28.12 8.05 -16.36
CA GLU A 105 27.03 7.28 -15.80
C GLU A 105 27.53 6.31 -14.72
N SER A 106 26.66 5.98 -13.76
CA SER A 106 26.96 4.97 -12.75
C SER A 106 27.07 3.56 -13.37
N SER A 107 27.76 2.66 -12.69
CA SER A 107 27.99 1.30 -13.16
C SER A 107 26.71 0.48 -13.40
N ASP A 108 25.60 0.84 -12.72
CA ASP A 108 24.30 0.22 -12.91
C ASP A 108 23.50 0.84 -14.07
N CYS A 109 23.75 2.12 -14.40
CA CYS A 109 23.08 2.84 -15.48
C CYS A 109 23.70 2.59 -16.88
N ALA A 110 25.01 2.46 -16.96
CA ALA A 110 25.72 2.31 -18.24
C ALA A 110 25.28 1.07 -19.06
N PRO A 111 25.04 -0.12 -18.47
CA PRO A 111 24.55 -1.30 -19.21
C PRO A 111 23.18 -1.11 -19.85
N VAL A 112 22.32 -0.25 -19.29
CA VAL A 112 20.97 -0.02 -19.78
C VAL A 112 20.81 1.27 -20.57
N PHE A 113 21.90 2.00 -20.78
CA PHE A 113 21.87 3.32 -21.42
C PHE A 113 21.40 3.26 -22.88
N ASP A 114 21.74 2.21 -23.63
CA ASP A 114 21.23 1.99 -24.99
C ASP A 114 19.73 1.79 -25.03
N LYS A 115 19.16 1.09 -24.04
CA LYS A 115 17.69 0.95 -23.93
C LYS A 115 17.04 2.29 -23.63
N PHE A 116 17.65 3.11 -22.80
CA PHE A 116 17.19 4.46 -22.50
C PHE A 116 17.19 5.32 -23.78
N ILE A 117 18.30 5.33 -24.54
CA ILE A 117 18.36 6.07 -25.83
C ILE A 117 17.33 5.52 -26.82
N ARG A 118 17.20 4.20 -26.96
CA ARG A 118 16.17 3.61 -27.83
C ARG A 118 14.76 4.08 -27.48
N TYR A 119 14.44 4.20 -26.19
CA TYR A 119 13.15 4.74 -25.76
C TYR A 119 12.89 6.15 -26.29
N LEU A 120 13.91 7.01 -26.33
CA LEU A 120 13.76 8.38 -26.87
C LEU A 120 13.39 8.40 -28.36
N TYR A 121 13.71 7.34 -29.12
CA TYR A 121 13.33 7.19 -30.54
C TYR A 121 11.97 6.54 -30.73
N CYS A 122 11.66 5.51 -29.94
CA CYS A 122 10.53 4.63 -30.20
C CYS A 122 9.33 4.89 -29.27
N GLY A 123 9.54 5.54 -28.12
CA GLY A 123 8.50 5.70 -27.09
C GLY A 123 8.12 4.39 -26.39
N GLU A 124 8.80 3.28 -26.68
CA GLU A 124 8.52 1.96 -26.14
C GLU A 124 9.75 1.38 -25.43
N LEU A 125 9.52 0.70 -24.31
CA LEU A 125 10.56 0.07 -23.52
C LEU A 125 10.11 -1.28 -22.95
N SER A 126 10.86 -2.34 -23.24
CA SER A 126 10.73 -3.63 -22.53
C SER A 126 11.51 -3.59 -21.24
N LEU A 127 10.84 -3.65 -20.10
CA LEU A 127 11.40 -3.46 -18.78
C LEU A 127 11.47 -4.76 -18.01
N ARG A 128 12.64 -5.07 -17.42
CA ARG A 128 12.83 -6.14 -16.45
C ARG A 128 13.00 -5.53 -15.06
N LEU A 129 12.73 -6.31 -14.01
CA LEU A 129 12.75 -5.86 -12.63
C LEU A 129 14.12 -5.29 -12.21
N ASP A 130 15.19 -5.98 -12.60
CA ASP A 130 16.58 -5.58 -12.33
C ASP A 130 16.99 -4.28 -13.04
N GLN A 131 16.29 -3.89 -14.09
CA GLN A 131 16.55 -2.70 -14.89
C GLN A 131 15.70 -1.49 -14.48
N ALA A 132 14.69 -1.69 -13.62
CA ALA A 132 13.74 -0.63 -13.27
C ALA A 132 14.43 0.55 -12.59
N THR A 133 15.23 0.31 -11.55
CA THR A 133 15.93 1.37 -10.82
C THR A 133 16.94 2.12 -11.69
N PRO A 134 17.87 1.49 -12.42
CA PRO A 134 18.80 2.22 -13.26
C PRO A 134 18.13 3.00 -14.40
N LEU A 135 17.08 2.48 -15.02
CA LEU A 135 16.33 3.22 -16.05
C LEU A 135 15.55 4.39 -15.46
N HIS A 136 15.00 4.24 -14.25
CA HIS A 136 14.35 5.35 -13.55
C HIS A 136 15.37 6.46 -13.20
N LYS A 137 16.58 6.10 -12.75
CA LYS A 137 17.68 7.06 -12.52
C LYS A 137 18.00 7.86 -13.78
N LEU A 138 18.13 7.18 -14.93
CA LEU A 138 18.38 7.84 -16.21
C LEU A 138 17.22 8.76 -16.61
N ALA A 139 15.97 8.28 -16.50
CA ALA A 139 14.77 9.07 -16.80
C ALA A 139 14.70 10.35 -15.93
N THR A 140 15.06 10.24 -14.66
CA THR A 140 15.10 11.38 -13.72
C THR A 140 16.25 12.34 -14.08
N LYS A 141 17.47 11.82 -14.29
CA LYS A 141 18.66 12.62 -14.62
C LYS A 141 18.48 13.42 -15.91
N TYR A 142 17.91 12.81 -16.94
CA TYR A 142 17.67 13.45 -18.23
C TYR A 142 16.28 14.08 -18.36
N GLN A 143 15.49 14.12 -17.26
CA GLN A 143 14.16 14.73 -17.18
C GLN A 143 13.18 14.23 -18.24
N VAL A 144 13.19 12.92 -18.50
CA VAL A 144 12.22 12.26 -19.39
C VAL A 144 11.01 11.84 -18.57
N LEU A 145 10.09 12.78 -18.30
CA LEU A 145 8.99 12.62 -17.35
C LEU A 145 8.04 11.47 -17.68
N SER A 146 7.73 11.27 -18.97
CA SER A 146 6.86 10.17 -19.40
C SER A 146 7.46 8.80 -19.09
N LEU A 147 8.78 8.64 -19.29
CA LEU A 147 9.50 7.41 -18.95
C LEU A 147 9.58 7.23 -17.44
N GLN A 148 9.90 8.29 -16.69
CA GLN A 148 9.96 8.26 -15.23
C GLN A 148 8.61 7.78 -14.65
N GLN A 149 7.50 8.39 -15.06
CA GLN A 149 6.16 8.01 -14.61
C GLN A 149 5.80 6.57 -14.99
N GLY A 150 6.13 6.16 -16.22
CA GLY A 150 5.89 4.80 -16.70
C GLY A 150 6.67 3.75 -15.89
N ILE A 151 7.94 4.04 -15.51
CA ILE A 151 8.74 3.14 -14.67
C ILE A 151 8.23 3.14 -13.24
N THR A 152 7.88 4.30 -12.65
CA THR A 152 7.24 4.36 -11.33
C THR A 152 5.98 3.49 -11.29
N GLN A 153 5.11 3.59 -12.29
CA GLN A 153 3.92 2.75 -12.41
C GLN A 153 4.27 1.25 -12.52
N TYR A 154 5.27 0.91 -13.33
CA TYR A 154 5.76 -0.48 -13.42
C TYR A 154 6.25 -0.99 -12.06
N MET A 155 7.04 -0.20 -11.32
CA MET A 155 7.56 -0.59 -10.02
C MET A 155 6.40 -0.80 -9.03
N THR A 156 5.44 0.11 -8.96
CA THR A 156 4.26 -0.02 -8.07
C THR A 156 3.38 -1.23 -8.38
N GLN A 157 3.30 -1.64 -9.64
CA GLN A 157 2.57 -2.85 -10.05
C GLN A 157 3.32 -4.16 -9.77
N ASN A 158 4.63 -4.09 -9.53
CA ASN A 158 5.49 -5.27 -9.33
C ASN A 158 6.03 -5.41 -7.90
N LEU A 159 5.43 -4.74 -6.90
CA LEU A 159 5.85 -4.83 -5.50
C LEU A 159 5.74 -6.25 -4.93
N ALA A 160 4.75 -7.02 -5.37
CA ALA A 160 4.53 -8.39 -4.90
C ALA A 160 5.46 -9.43 -5.53
N ARG A 161 6.21 -9.06 -6.57
CA ARG A 161 7.04 -10.01 -7.33
C ARG A 161 8.13 -10.60 -6.44
N ASP A 162 8.29 -11.93 -6.54
CA ASP A 162 9.29 -12.62 -5.74
C ASP A 162 10.69 -12.46 -6.35
N THR A 163 11.63 -12.01 -5.53
CA THR A 163 13.05 -11.96 -5.85
C THR A 163 13.84 -12.59 -4.72
N PRO A 164 14.94 -13.29 -4.99
CA PRO A 164 15.69 -13.99 -3.94
C PRO A 164 16.19 -13.09 -2.81
N SER A 165 16.43 -11.81 -3.10
CA SER A 165 16.98 -10.82 -2.16
C SER A 165 15.96 -9.84 -1.61
N GLY A 166 14.66 -9.96 -2.00
CA GLY A 166 13.71 -8.88 -1.79
C GLY A 166 14.00 -7.67 -2.68
N HIS A 167 13.08 -6.71 -2.74
CA HIS A 167 13.30 -5.49 -3.54
C HIS A 167 12.50 -4.28 -3.03
N VAL A 168 11.44 -4.52 -2.25
CA VAL A 168 10.51 -3.43 -1.87
C VAL A 168 11.17 -2.44 -0.93
N ALA A 169 11.95 -2.93 0.05
CA ALA A 169 12.71 -2.06 0.95
C ALA A 169 13.77 -1.26 0.17
N GLY A 170 14.50 -1.90 -0.75
CA GLY A 170 15.47 -1.21 -1.60
C GLY A 170 14.83 -0.15 -2.50
N TRP A 171 13.63 -0.42 -3.04
CA TRP A 171 12.88 0.57 -3.81
C TRP A 171 12.36 1.73 -2.95
N TYR A 172 11.97 1.46 -1.71
CA TYR A 172 11.61 2.52 -0.77
C TYR A 172 12.78 3.48 -0.51
N GLU A 173 13.97 2.93 -0.19
CA GLU A 173 15.18 3.73 0.04
C GLU A 173 15.59 4.54 -1.20
N TYR A 174 15.51 3.90 -2.36
CA TYR A 174 15.76 4.57 -3.63
C TYR A 174 14.76 5.71 -3.87
N ALA A 175 13.47 5.47 -3.69
CA ALA A 175 12.42 6.47 -3.89
C ALA A 175 12.57 7.66 -2.94
N LEU A 176 13.02 7.40 -1.70
CA LEU A 176 13.32 8.44 -0.72
C LEU A 176 14.46 9.35 -1.21
N GLN A 177 15.54 8.75 -1.74
CA GLN A 177 16.69 9.48 -2.28
C GLN A 177 16.34 10.23 -3.58
N ALA A 178 15.56 9.63 -4.45
CA ALA A 178 15.13 10.19 -5.73
C ALA A 178 14.01 11.25 -5.59
N GLY A 179 13.38 11.37 -4.42
CA GLY A 179 12.23 12.24 -4.19
C GLY A 179 10.93 11.75 -4.87
N ASP A 180 10.85 10.46 -5.26
CA ASP A 180 9.64 9.87 -5.81
C ASP A 180 8.66 9.50 -4.69
N VAL A 181 7.78 10.43 -4.37
CA VAL A 181 6.76 10.29 -3.32
C VAL A 181 5.78 9.14 -3.63
N THR A 182 5.41 8.98 -4.90
CA THR A 182 4.46 7.95 -5.34
C THR A 182 5.01 6.55 -5.10
N LEU A 183 6.23 6.29 -5.52
CA LEU A 183 6.89 5.00 -5.32
C LEU A 183 7.14 4.74 -3.83
N ARG A 184 7.66 5.76 -3.11
CA ARG A 184 7.91 5.67 -1.66
C ARG A 184 6.67 5.26 -0.89
N ASP A 185 5.57 5.97 -1.10
CA ASP A 185 4.32 5.74 -0.36
C ASP A 185 3.68 4.39 -0.75
N SER A 186 3.78 3.99 -2.01
CA SER A 186 3.32 2.67 -2.48
C SER A 186 4.12 1.53 -1.86
N CYS A 187 5.44 1.64 -1.77
CA CYS A 187 6.30 0.66 -1.09
C CYS A 187 5.95 0.55 0.40
N LEU A 188 5.82 1.70 1.08
CA LEU A 188 5.50 1.75 2.50
C LEU A 188 4.12 1.15 2.79
N GLN A 189 3.13 1.46 1.96
CA GLN A 189 1.79 0.90 2.08
C GLN A 189 1.77 -0.60 1.84
N TYR A 190 2.45 -1.07 0.80
CA TYR A 190 2.56 -2.50 0.51
C TYR A 190 3.18 -3.27 1.69
N MET A 191 4.29 -2.78 2.23
CA MET A 191 4.95 -3.41 3.39
C MET A 191 4.07 -3.40 4.63
N ALA A 192 3.37 -2.29 4.90
CA ALA A 192 2.47 -2.17 6.05
C ALA A 192 1.28 -3.14 5.98
N TRP A 193 0.71 -3.33 4.79
CA TRP A 193 -0.45 -4.22 4.59
C TRP A 193 -0.07 -5.69 4.45
N ASN A 194 1.18 -5.98 4.13
CA ASN A 194 1.71 -7.34 4.01
C ASN A 194 2.84 -7.60 5.04
N LEU A 195 2.70 -6.97 6.23
CA LEU A 195 3.77 -6.94 7.22
C LEU A 195 4.15 -8.34 7.71
N SER A 196 3.20 -9.24 8.00
CA SER A 196 3.51 -10.61 8.42
C SER A 196 4.44 -11.33 7.45
N SER A 197 4.24 -11.16 6.14
CA SER A 197 5.14 -11.74 5.13
C SER A 197 6.53 -11.12 5.17
N LEU A 198 6.61 -9.81 5.38
CA LEU A 198 7.89 -9.10 5.52
C LEU A 198 8.64 -9.53 6.78
N LEU A 199 7.95 -9.63 7.94
CA LEU A 199 8.54 -10.04 9.23
C LEU A 199 9.17 -11.44 9.18
N GLN A 200 8.62 -12.33 8.34
CA GLN A 200 9.11 -13.69 8.14
C GLN A 200 10.18 -13.81 7.05
N SER A 201 10.42 -12.73 6.30
CA SER A 201 11.42 -12.70 5.22
C SER A 201 12.80 -12.29 5.75
N GLY A 202 13.86 -12.71 5.03
CA GLY A 202 15.22 -12.23 5.31
C GLY A 202 15.41 -10.73 5.06
N GLU A 203 14.49 -10.09 4.34
CA GLU A 203 14.53 -8.65 4.06
C GLU A 203 14.28 -7.82 5.33
N TRP A 204 13.46 -8.31 6.27
CA TRP A 204 13.14 -7.61 7.50
C TRP A 204 14.35 -7.17 8.31
N VAL A 205 15.31 -8.06 8.50
CA VAL A 205 16.49 -7.76 9.31
C VAL A 205 17.48 -6.81 8.62
N THR A 206 17.28 -6.51 7.35
CA THR A 206 18.15 -5.62 6.55
C THR A 206 17.56 -4.22 6.33
N ILE A 207 16.30 -3.97 6.75
CA ILE A 207 15.68 -2.66 6.58
C ILE A 207 16.40 -1.59 7.41
N SER A 208 16.40 -0.34 6.91
CA SER A 208 16.99 0.78 7.62
C SER A 208 16.19 1.17 8.87
N SER A 209 16.84 1.80 9.84
CA SER A 209 16.16 2.37 11.02
C SER A 209 15.07 3.36 10.64
N GLN A 210 15.27 4.13 9.58
CA GLN A 210 14.30 5.10 9.08
C GLN A 210 13.03 4.41 8.54
N LEU A 211 13.20 3.37 7.74
CA LEU A 211 12.08 2.57 7.24
C LEU A 211 11.36 1.86 8.37
N LEU A 212 12.10 1.24 9.31
CA LEU A 212 11.53 0.61 10.49
C LEU A 212 10.63 1.58 11.26
N MET A 213 11.12 2.77 11.60
CA MET A 213 10.35 3.77 12.35
C MET A 213 9.13 4.26 11.55
N SER A 214 9.27 4.42 10.24
CA SER A 214 8.16 4.80 9.35
C SER A 214 7.03 3.75 9.34
N LEU A 215 7.38 2.46 9.37
CA LEU A 215 6.42 1.37 9.49
C LEU A 215 5.75 1.36 10.87
N LEU A 216 6.54 1.40 11.96
CA LEU A 216 6.04 1.27 13.32
C LEU A 216 5.07 2.39 13.73
N GLN A 217 5.21 3.58 13.17
CA GLN A 217 4.32 4.73 13.41
C GLN A 217 2.94 4.55 12.77
N ARG A 218 2.77 3.62 11.83
CA ARG A 218 1.49 3.40 11.15
C ARG A 218 0.49 2.67 12.04
N SER A 219 -0.78 3.04 11.92
CA SER A 219 -1.89 2.40 12.64
C SER A 219 -2.60 1.32 11.81
N ASP A 220 -2.34 1.25 10.51
CA ASP A 220 -2.97 0.35 9.55
C ASP A 220 -2.15 -0.92 9.25
N LEU A 221 -1.14 -1.21 10.07
CA LEU A 221 -0.35 -2.44 9.97
C LEU A 221 -1.23 -3.68 10.05
N ILE A 222 -0.98 -4.64 9.16
CA ILE A 222 -1.66 -5.94 9.12
C ILE A 222 -0.65 -7.03 9.46
N LEU A 223 -0.92 -7.74 10.56
CA LEU A 223 -0.03 -8.77 11.14
C LEU A 223 -0.84 -9.78 11.97
N GLN A 224 -0.21 -10.88 12.40
CA GLN A 224 -0.92 -11.90 13.19
C GLN A 224 -1.18 -11.43 14.63
N SER A 225 -0.16 -10.83 15.28
CA SER A 225 -0.24 -10.37 16.69
C SER A 225 0.90 -9.39 17.02
N GLU A 226 0.80 -8.70 18.14
CA GLU A 226 1.91 -7.87 18.66
C GLU A 226 3.12 -8.72 19.10
N MET A 227 2.91 -9.98 19.49
CA MET A 227 4.02 -10.90 19.77
C MET A 227 4.86 -11.18 18.51
N GLU A 228 4.23 -11.35 17.35
CA GLU A 228 4.94 -11.49 16.06
C GLU A 228 5.81 -10.26 15.80
N LEU A 229 5.24 -9.06 15.99
CA LEU A 229 5.97 -7.81 15.80
C LEU A 229 7.14 -7.68 16.79
N PHE A 230 6.90 -7.97 18.06
CA PHE A 230 7.96 -7.91 19.07
C PHE A 230 9.13 -8.86 18.76
N SER A 231 8.83 -10.12 18.42
CA SER A 231 9.85 -11.11 18.07
C SER A 231 10.68 -10.68 16.86
N ALA A 232 10.02 -10.10 15.86
CA ALA A 232 10.71 -9.58 14.68
C ALA A 232 11.56 -8.34 14.99
N LEU A 233 11.09 -7.44 15.88
CA LEU A 233 11.87 -6.30 16.38
C LEU A 233 13.09 -6.74 17.17
N GLU A 234 12.93 -7.74 18.03
CA GLU A 234 14.05 -8.30 18.79
C GLU A 234 15.13 -8.85 17.86
N ALA A 235 14.75 -9.60 16.83
CA ALA A 235 15.69 -10.09 15.82
C ALA A 235 16.38 -8.94 15.05
N TRP A 236 15.63 -7.89 14.68
CA TRP A 236 16.19 -6.72 14.01
C TRP A 236 17.18 -5.96 14.89
N ILE A 237 16.86 -5.75 16.19
CA ILE A 237 17.76 -5.07 17.15
C ILE A 237 19.04 -5.88 17.36
N ILE A 238 18.94 -7.20 17.50
CA ILE A 238 20.11 -8.07 17.66
C ILE A 238 21.01 -8.03 16.43
N GLN A 239 20.43 -8.05 15.23
CA GLN A 239 21.19 -8.07 13.98
C GLN A 239 21.86 -6.74 13.67
N ASN A 240 21.20 -5.61 13.95
CA ASN A 240 21.66 -4.29 13.51
C ASN A 240 22.40 -3.52 14.61
N ASP A 241 22.28 -3.93 15.89
CA ASP A 241 22.84 -3.25 17.08
C ASP A 241 22.70 -1.72 17.00
N PRO A 242 21.45 -1.19 16.85
CA PRO A 242 21.23 0.23 16.64
C PRO A 242 21.62 1.03 17.88
N ASP A 243 21.72 2.37 17.75
CA ASP A 243 21.86 3.24 18.90
C ASP A 243 20.72 3.07 19.92
N GLY A 244 21.00 3.30 21.20
CA GLY A 244 20.06 3.08 22.29
C GLY A 244 18.71 3.78 22.08
N LEU A 245 18.72 5.01 21.58
CA LEU A 245 17.51 5.80 21.33
C LEU A 245 16.61 5.16 20.24
N THR A 246 17.21 4.67 19.18
CA THR A 246 16.48 3.97 18.11
C THR A 246 15.86 2.68 18.62
N ALA A 247 16.61 1.88 19.38
CA ALA A 247 16.10 0.66 20.00
C ALA A 247 14.93 0.95 20.98
N GLU A 248 15.07 1.95 21.84
CA GLU A 248 14.03 2.39 22.77
C GLU A 248 12.76 2.84 22.05
N ASN A 249 12.88 3.67 21.02
CA ASN A 249 11.75 4.15 20.25
C ASN A 249 11.03 3.01 19.51
N ALA A 250 11.79 2.05 18.97
CA ALA A 250 11.21 0.87 18.33
C ALA A 250 10.43 0.01 19.33
N LEU A 251 11.01 -0.27 20.50
CA LEU A 251 10.35 -1.03 21.56
C LEU A 251 9.12 -0.31 22.13
N ARG A 252 9.14 1.02 22.23
CA ARG A 252 7.99 1.82 22.67
C ARG A 252 6.83 1.85 21.67
N ALA A 253 7.08 1.48 20.42
CA ALA A 253 6.03 1.38 19.38
C ALA A 253 5.19 0.09 19.50
N VAL A 254 5.65 -0.90 20.26
CA VAL A 254 4.91 -2.16 20.52
C VAL A 254 3.71 -1.88 21.44
N ARG A 255 2.56 -2.44 21.07
CA ARG A 255 1.32 -2.30 21.85
C ARG A 255 1.21 -3.42 22.89
N TYR A 256 1.99 -3.33 23.95
CA TYR A 256 2.08 -4.37 25.00
C TYR A 256 0.72 -4.73 25.61
N ALA A 257 -0.23 -3.80 25.66
CA ALA A 257 -1.60 -4.05 26.10
C ALA A 257 -2.40 -5.01 25.20
N MET A 258 -1.90 -5.30 24.00
CA MET A 258 -2.48 -6.31 23.09
C MET A 258 -1.89 -7.70 23.28
N ILE A 259 -0.87 -7.83 24.13
CA ILE A 259 -0.23 -9.11 24.47
C ILE A 259 -0.89 -9.66 25.74
N PRO A 260 -1.39 -10.92 25.73
CA PRO A 260 -2.00 -11.53 26.91
C PRO A 260 -1.04 -11.52 28.13
N PRO A 261 -1.56 -11.36 29.37
CA PRO A 261 -0.70 -11.23 30.56
C PRO A 261 0.31 -12.34 30.77
N ARG A 262 -0.07 -13.58 30.41
CA ARG A 262 0.84 -14.74 30.52
C ARG A 262 2.01 -14.62 29.53
N GLU A 263 1.74 -14.23 28.30
CA GLU A 263 2.78 -14.04 27.28
C GLU A 263 3.64 -12.83 27.60
N LEU A 264 3.03 -11.75 28.12
CA LEU A 264 3.74 -10.56 28.57
C LEU A 264 4.72 -10.87 29.72
N PHE A 265 4.32 -11.73 30.65
CA PHE A 265 5.20 -12.21 31.71
C PHE A 265 6.37 -13.04 31.18
N LEU A 266 6.11 -13.97 30.27
CA LEU A 266 7.16 -14.78 29.63
C LEU A 266 8.14 -13.88 28.85
N LEU A 267 7.63 -12.88 28.15
CA LEU A 267 8.43 -11.90 27.44
C LEU A 267 9.40 -11.17 28.37
N GLN A 268 8.92 -10.67 29.51
CA GLN A 268 9.74 -9.97 30.50
C GLN A 268 10.82 -10.86 31.14
N THR A 269 10.56 -12.16 31.25
CA THR A 269 11.50 -13.10 31.87
C THR A 269 12.49 -13.75 30.93
N GLN A 270 12.17 -13.77 29.61
CA GLN A 270 12.95 -14.51 28.61
C GLN A 270 13.68 -13.61 27.61
N SER A 271 13.15 -12.43 27.31
CA SER A 271 13.76 -11.53 26.32
C SER A 271 14.95 -10.78 26.91
N THR A 272 16.12 -10.99 26.33
CA THR A 272 17.36 -10.29 26.70
C THR A 272 17.32 -8.82 26.31
N ILE A 273 16.67 -8.51 25.18
CA ILE A 273 16.50 -7.14 24.69
C ILE A 273 15.55 -6.37 25.60
N LEU A 274 14.42 -6.97 25.98
CA LEU A 274 13.49 -6.31 26.89
C LEU A 274 14.12 -6.09 28.27
N ALA A 275 14.92 -7.03 28.76
CA ALA A 275 15.68 -6.87 30.04
C ALA A 275 16.68 -5.70 29.92
N ARG A 276 17.39 -5.55 28.80
CA ARG A 276 18.36 -4.48 28.53
C ARG A 276 17.70 -3.09 28.53
N TYR A 277 16.48 -2.97 27.95
CA TYR A 277 15.75 -1.72 27.80
C TYR A 277 14.51 -1.60 28.71
N GLN A 278 14.48 -2.36 29.81
CA GLN A 278 13.31 -2.45 30.70
C GLN A 278 12.87 -1.09 31.24
N GLU A 279 13.81 -0.22 31.60
CA GLU A 279 13.50 1.12 32.12
C GLU A 279 12.73 1.98 31.07
N SER A 280 13.09 1.87 29.81
CA SER A 280 12.50 2.65 28.71
C SER A 280 11.06 2.26 28.40
N VAL A 281 10.63 1.04 28.76
CA VAL A 281 9.28 0.52 28.51
C VAL A 281 8.49 0.18 29.76
N ARG A 282 9.05 0.44 30.96
CA ARG A 282 8.44 0.11 32.25
C ARG A 282 7.03 0.66 32.41
N ASP A 283 6.83 1.91 32.00
CA ASP A 283 5.54 2.60 32.03
C ASP A 283 4.50 1.87 31.15
N LEU A 284 4.89 1.45 29.95
CA LEU A 284 4.01 0.75 28.99
C LEU A 284 3.64 -0.66 29.52
N LEU A 285 4.59 -1.38 30.08
CA LEU A 285 4.35 -2.68 30.70
C LEU A 285 3.41 -2.56 31.89
N TYR A 286 3.65 -1.59 32.78
CA TYR A 286 2.78 -1.33 33.92
C TYR A 286 1.35 -1.00 33.51
N MET A 287 1.17 -0.08 32.54
CA MET A 287 -0.14 0.26 32.02
C MET A 287 -0.83 -0.93 31.34
N SER A 288 -0.08 -1.81 30.70
CA SER A 288 -0.61 -3.01 30.06
C SER A 288 -1.17 -4.01 31.10
N TYR A 289 -0.46 -4.24 32.22
CA TYR A 289 -0.99 -5.06 33.32
C TYR A 289 -2.22 -4.45 33.98
N GLN A 290 -2.24 -3.12 34.16
CA GLN A 290 -3.43 -2.43 34.66
C GLN A 290 -4.62 -2.61 33.70
N PHE A 291 -4.39 -2.48 32.39
CA PHE A 291 -5.42 -2.68 31.36
C PHE A 291 -6.03 -4.08 31.38
N HIS A 292 -5.22 -5.10 31.66
CA HIS A 292 -5.70 -6.48 31.79
C HIS A 292 -6.39 -6.77 33.12
N SER A 293 -6.14 -5.99 34.16
CA SER A 293 -6.66 -6.20 35.51
C SER A 293 -7.99 -5.53 35.78
N ALA A 294 -8.39 -4.55 34.94
CA ALA A 294 -9.61 -3.78 35.11
C ALA A 294 -10.46 -3.75 33.84
N SER A 295 -11.72 -3.39 33.98
CA SER A 295 -12.55 -3.11 32.82
C SER A 295 -12.02 -1.87 32.07
N PRO A 296 -11.84 -1.93 30.73
CA PRO A 296 -11.43 -0.75 29.96
C PRO A 296 -12.33 0.47 30.17
N LEU A 297 -13.64 0.25 30.36
CA LEU A 297 -14.60 1.34 30.65
C LEU A 297 -14.37 2.00 32.02
N GLN A 298 -13.87 1.24 33.01
CA GLN A 298 -13.46 1.82 34.28
C GLN A 298 -12.15 2.61 34.13
N MET A 299 -11.19 2.08 33.39
CA MET A 299 -9.94 2.77 33.09
C MET A 299 -10.16 4.05 32.29
N ALA A 300 -11.17 4.10 31.42
CA ALA A 300 -11.52 5.27 30.62
C ALA A 300 -11.81 6.53 31.45
N LYS A 301 -12.11 6.38 32.75
CA LYS A 301 -12.26 7.50 33.67
C LYS A 301 -10.95 8.20 34.02
N TYR A 302 -9.82 7.53 33.84
CA TYR A 302 -8.50 7.96 34.29
C TYR A 302 -7.48 8.06 33.15
N PHE A 303 -7.67 7.28 32.09
CA PHE A 303 -6.77 7.18 30.95
C PHE A 303 -7.52 7.24 29.62
N ASP A 304 -6.86 7.73 28.58
CA ASP A 304 -7.36 7.60 27.21
C ASP A 304 -7.18 6.16 26.72
N VAL A 305 -8.21 5.34 26.87
CA VAL A 305 -8.23 3.94 26.43
C VAL A 305 -8.35 3.77 24.91
N ASN A 306 -8.51 4.86 24.17
CA ASN A 306 -8.50 4.87 22.70
C ASN A 306 -7.14 5.33 22.13
N CYS A 307 -6.15 5.55 22.97
CA CYS A 307 -4.79 5.81 22.50
C CYS A 307 -4.19 4.55 21.84
N SER A 308 -3.13 4.73 21.09
CA SER A 308 -2.50 3.65 20.30
C SER A 308 -2.08 2.43 21.10
N LEU A 309 -1.78 2.58 22.40
CA LEU A 309 -1.39 1.46 23.26
C LEU A 309 -2.54 0.45 23.49
N PHE A 310 -3.79 0.94 23.59
CA PHE A 310 -4.95 0.12 23.98
C PHE A 310 -5.87 -0.25 22.81
N VAL A 311 -5.60 0.23 21.60
CA VAL A 311 -6.39 -0.06 20.40
C VAL A 311 -5.68 -1.12 19.55
N PRO A 312 -6.34 -2.22 19.18
CA PRO A 312 -5.74 -3.24 18.32
C PRO A 312 -5.33 -2.69 16.94
N ARG A 313 -4.25 -3.21 16.36
CA ARG A 313 -3.95 -3.07 14.92
C ARG A 313 -4.89 -4.00 14.12
N ASN A 314 -4.63 -4.17 12.83
CA ASN A 314 -5.37 -5.13 12.02
C ASN A 314 -4.78 -6.53 12.20
N TYR A 315 -5.17 -7.21 13.30
CA TYR A 315 -4.68 -8.56 13.56
C TYR A 315 -5.48 -9.59 12.77
N LEU A 316 -4.76 -10.50 12.08
CA LEU A 316 -5.34 -11.61 11.31
C LEU A 316 -5.75 -12.80 12.20
N SER A 317 -5.47 -12.73 13.49
CA SER A 317 -5.86 -13.74 14.47
C SER A 317 -7.38 -13.96 14.49
N PRO A 318 -7.87 -15.23 14.62
CA PRO A 318 -9.29 -15.54 14.71
C PRO A 318 -10.02 -14.89 15.89
N VAL A 319 -9.28 -14.37 16.87
CA VAL A 319 -9.83 -13.61 18.00
C VAL A 319 -10.47 -12.31 17.55
N TRP A 320 -9.93 -11.69 16.48
CA TRP A 320 -10.32 -10.35 16.00
C TRP A 320 -11.06 -10.35 14.69
N GLY A 321 -11.18 -11.48 14.02
CA GLY A 321 -11.81 -11.52 12.73
C GLY A 321 -11.93 -12.90 12.13
N SER A 322 -12.30 -12.94 10.85
CA SER A 322 -12.46 -14.19 10.12
C SER A 322 -12.11 -14.00 8.64
N PRO A 323 -11.40 -14.94 8.02
CA PRO A 323 -11.30 -15.00 6.59
C PRO A 323 -12.66 -15.43 5.99
N TRP A 324 -12.95 -14.94 4.79
CA TRP A 324 -14.16 -15.30 4.06
C TRP A 324 -13.86 -15.47 2.58
N ILE A 325 -14.16 -16.65 2.05
CA ILE A 325 -14.01 -16.98 0.64
C ILE A 325 -15.41 -16.99 0.01
N ILE A 326 -15.62 -16.13 -0.98
CA ILE A 326 -16.88 -16.02 -1.70
C ILE A 326 -16.68 -16.60 -3.10
N ASN A 327 -17.19 -17.83 -3.30
CA ASN A 327 -17.13 -18.50 -4.60
C ASN A 327 -18.16 -17.88 -5.55
N ASN A 328 -17.75 -17.60 -6.79
CA ASN A 328 -18.59 -16.97 -7.81
C ASN A 328 -19.32 -15.70 -7.30
N PRO A 329 -18.57 -14.65 -6.92
CA PRO A 329 -19.11 -13.48 -6.20
C PRO A 329 -20.07 -12.62 -7.02
N THR A 330 -20.36 -12.99 -8.26
CA THR A 330 -21.20 -12.21 -9.19
C THR A 330 -22.65 -12.67 -9.29
N ARG A 331 -23.00 -13.81 -8.65
CA ARG A 331 -24.34 -14.43 -8.83
C ARG A 331 -25.35 -13.96 -7.78
N ASP A 332 -25.12 -14.35 -6.55
CA ASP A 332 -26.12 -14.24 -5.48
C ASP A 332 -25.52 -13.58 -4.26
N ASP A 333 -26.38 -13.06 -3.39
CA ASP A 333 -26.02 -12.61 -2.08
C ASP A 333 -25.40 -13.75 -1.26
N ARG A 334 -24.39 -13.47 -0.51
CA ARG A 334 -23.68 -14.41 0.36
C ARG A 334 -23.64 -13.86 1.77
N SER A 335 -23.80 -14.76 2.74
CA SER A 335 -23.71 -14.40 4.15
C SER A 335 -22.82 -15.35 4.92
N MET A 336 -22.22 -14.84 5.97
CA MET A 336 -21.50 -15.61 6.97
C MET A 336 -21.74 -15.05 8.36
N SER A 337 -21.52 -15.87 9.38
CA SER A 337 -21.45 -15.42 10.77
C SER A 337 -20.14 -15.86 11.39
N PHE A 338 -19.58 -15.02 12.25
CA PHE A 338 -18.38 -15.31 13.02
C PHE A 338 -18.42 -14.62 14.38
N GLN A 339 -17.49 -14.96 15.25
CA GLN A 339 -17.41 -14.38 16.59
C GLN A 339 -16.03 -13.74 16.81
N THR A 340 -16.02 -12.60 17.48
CA THR A 340 -14.79 -11.97 17.99
C THR A 340 -14.86 -11.81 19.50
N GLN A 341 -13.72 -11.61 20.11
CA GLN A 341 -13.65 -11.16 21.49
C GLN A 341 -14.19 -9.72 21.59
N LEU A 342 -14.81 -9.38 22.73
CA LEU A 342 -15.34 -8.05 22.97
C LEU A 342 -14.24 -6.99 23.01
N GLY A 343 -13.12 -7.29 23.64
CA GLY A 343 -12.00 -6.38 23.77
C GLY A 343 -10.69 -7.10 24.10
N PRO A 344 -9.53 -6.41 24.00
CA PRO A 344 -8.22 -7.00 24.22
C PRO A 344 -7.89 -7.24 25.71
N SER A 345 -8.59 -6.57 26.64
CA SER A 345 -8.38 -6.77 28.06
C SER A 345 -8.72 -8.21 28.49
N ASN A 346 -7.92 -8.78 29.39
CA ASN A 346 -8.21 -10.09 29.97
C ASN A 346 -9.56 -10.11 30.72
N HIS A 347 -10.05 -8.95 31.17
CA HIS A 347 -11.38 -8.78 31.74
C HIS A 347 -12.50 -9.16 30.74
N ASP A 348 -12.27 -8.97 29.46
CA ASP A 348 -13.22 -9.25 28.39
C ASP A 348 -12.90 -10.56 27.64
N ALA A 349 -11.92 -11.35 28.11
CA ALA A 349 -11.41 -12.54 27.42
C ALA A 349 -12.50 -13.59 27.10
N ASN A 350 -13.50 -13.71 27.96
CA ASN A 350 -14.61 -14.66 27.81
C ASN A 350 -15.86 -14.04 27.14
N LYS A 351 -15.86 -12.74 26.88
CA LYS A 351 -17.00 -12.06 26.26
C LYS A 351 -16.86 -12.12 24.74
N ARG A 352 -17.89 -12.57 24.05
CA ARG A 352 -17.91 -12.74 22.61
C ARG A 352 -19.00 -11.88 21.98
N VAL A 353 -18.69 -11.31 20.81
CA VAL A 353 -19.64 -10.62 19.96
C VAL A 353 -19.81 -11.43 18.68
N THR A 354 -21.06 -11.79 18.36
CA THR A 354 -21.38 -12.49 17.12
C THR A 354 -21.69 -11.46 16.03
N TRP A 355 -21.12 -11.66 14.87
CA TRP A 355 -21.25 -10.79 13.69
C TRP A 355 -21.93 -11.51 12.57
N ASN A 356 -22.89 -10.84 11.92
CA ASN A 356 -23.48 -11.27 10.67
C ASN A 356 -22.94 -10.39 9.55
N VAL A 357 -22.49 -11.02 8.48
CA VAL A 357 -21.93 -10.36 7.30
C VAL A 357 -22.76 -10.77 6.09
N LEU A 358 -23.16 -9.78 5.31
CA LEU A 358 -23.83 -9.95 4.03
C LEU A 358 -23.00 -9.29 2.94
N PHE A 359 -22.67 -10.04 1.90
CA PHE A 359 -22.11 -9.53 0.65
C PHE A 359 -23.18 -9.60 -0.42
N SER A 360 -23.43 -8.47 -1.08
CA SER A 360 -24.31 -8.36 -2.24
C SER A 360 -23.53 -7.86 -3.45
N PRO A 361 -23.43 -8.63 -4.54
CA PRO A 361 -22.67 -8.23 -5.73
C PRO A 361 -23.35 -7.11 -6.53
N ARG A 362 -24.67 -6.96 -6.39
CA ARG A 362 -25.49 -6.03 -7.18
C ARG A 362 -26.51 -5.32 -6.30
N TRP A 363 -26.04 -4.55 -5.36
CA TRP A 363 -26.96 -3.82 -4.50
C TRP A 363 -27.49 -2.57 -5.24
N LEU A 364 -28.83 -2.42 -5.22
CA LEU A 364 -29.53 -1.26 -5.72
C LEU A 364 -30.22 -0.56 -4.55
N PRO A 365 -30.06 0.78 -4.38
CA PRO A 365 -30.83 1.54 -3.42
C PRO A 365 -32.33 1.33 -3.62
N LEU A 366 -33.11 1.38 -2.54
CA LEU A 366 -34.57 1.22 -2.59
C LEU A 366 -35.24 2.20 -3.58
N SER A 367 -34.70 3.41 -3.70
CA SER A 367 -35.15 4.44 -4.65
C SER A 367 -34.91 4.10 -6.12
N MET A 368 -34.03 3.12 -6.40
CA MET A 368 -33.72 2.68 -7.77
C MET A 368 -34.24 1.26 -8.08
N ARG A 369 -34.94 0.62 -7.11
CA ARG A 369 -35.53 -0.69 -7.37
C ARG A 369 -36.73 -0.52 -8.30
N PRO A 370 -36.87 -1.34 -9.35
CA PRO A 370 -38.03 -1.26 -10.22
C PRO A 370 -39.30 -1.54 -9.39
N MET A 371 -40.18 -0.56 -9.34
CA MET A 371 -41.52 -0.75 -8.76
C MET A 371 -42.44 -1.33 -9.82
N TYR A 372 -43.14 -2.39 -9.47
CA TYR A 372 -44.20 -2.92 -10.32
C TYR A 372 -45.34 -1.89 -10.31
N THR A 373 -45.73 -1.42 -11.49
CA THR A 373 -46.97 -0.69 -11.62
C THR A 373 -48.17 -1.64 -11.53
N GLU A 374 -49.31 -1.19 -11.06
CA GLU A 374 -50.55 -1.99 -10.95
C GLU A 374 -50.98 -2.68 -12.27
N THR A 375 -50.43 -2.26 -13.39
CA THR A 375 -50.65 -2.81 -14.72
C THR A 375 -49.64 -3.90 -15.11
N GLY A 376 -48.72 -4.30 -14.25
CA GLY A 376 -47.75 -5.37 -14.53
C GLY A 376 -46.67 -5.05 -15.60
N ALA A 377 -46.65 -3.85 -16.11
CA ALA A 377 -45.64 -3.43 -17.09
C ALA A 377 -44.34 -3.02 -16.37
N MET A 378 -43.24 -3.74 -16.65
CA MET A 378 -41.89 -3.29 -16.28
C MET A 378 -41.55 -2.01 -17.05
N GLN A 379 -41.40 -0.88 -16.37
CA GLN A 379 -40.71 0.22 -16.97
C GLN A 379 -39.21 -0.16 -17.05
N PRO A 380 -38.60 -0.17 -18.24
CA PRO A 380 -37.18 -0.41 -18.40
C PRO A 380 -36.43 0.87 -18.02
N THR A 381 -36.31 1.14 -16.72
CA THR A 381 -35.23 2.02 -16.28
C THR A 381 -33.95 1.26 -16.54
N ARG A 382 -33.08 1.76 -17.43
CA ARG A 382 -31.70 1.35 -17.53
C ARG A 382 -31.05 1.63 -16.17
N VAL A 383 -31.14 0.64 -15.30
CA VAL A 383 -30.42 0.65 -14.02
C VAL A 383 -28.97 0.33 -14.39
N GLU A 384 -28.11 1.33 -14.40
CA GLU A 384 -26.67 1.10 -14.39
C GLU A 384 -26.37 0.12 -13.27
N GLY A 385 -25.62 -0.95 -13.57
CA GLY A 385 -25.44 -2.11 -12.73
C GLY A 385 -25.11 -1.74 -11.28
N GLY A 386 -25.83 -2.32 -10.33
CA GLY A 386 -25.59 -2.12 -8.90
C GLY A 386 -24.13 -2.46 -8.54
N ARG A 387 -23.57 -1.72 -7.58
CA ARG A 387 -22.21 -1.91 -7.10
C ARG A 387 -22.14 -3.01 -6.04
N PRO A 388 -21.01 -3.72 -5.89
CA PRO A 388 -20.81 -4.62 -4.78
C PRO A 388 -20.95 -3.90 -3.43
N ARG A 389 -21.57 -4.56 -2.48
CA ARG A 389 -21.77 -4.03 -1.12
C ARG A 389 -21.49 -5.09 -0.07
N ILE A 390 -20.91 -4.68 1.04
CA ILE A 390 -20.76 -5.50 2.24
C ILE A 390 -21.42 -4.80 3.42
N ILE A 391 -22.15 -5.59 4.23
CA ILE A 391 -22.81 -5.11 5.45
C ILE A 391 -22.33 -6.00 6.59
N ILE A 392 -21.89 -5.40 7.70
CA ILE A 392 -21.40 -6.10 8.88
C ILE A 392 -22.17 -5.58 10.10
N THR A 393 -22.99 -6.43 10.69
CA THR A 393 -23.85 -6.07 11.82
C THR A 393 -23.64 -7.01 13.01
N PRO A 394 -23.68 -6.51 14.26
CA PRO A 394 -23.67 -7.39 15.41
C PRO A 394 -24.99 -8.13 15.50
N ALA A 395 -24.94 -9.45 15.76
CA ALA A 395 -26.08 -10.28 16.10
C ALA A 395 -26.29 -10.35 17.63
N THR A 396 -25.26 -10.05 18.41
CA THR A 396 -25.31 -9.94 19.86
C THR A 396 -26.07 -8.68 20.26
N SER A 397 -26.84 -8.73 21.34
CA SER A 397 -27.58 -7.57 21.85
C SER A 397 -26.65 -6.41 22.18
N SER A 398 -27.05 -5.18 21.85
CA SER A 398 -26.26 -3.99 22.17
C SER A 398 -26.09 -3.76 23.67
N THR A 399 -26.95 -4.34 24.51
CA THR A 399 -26.83 -4.30 25.99
C THR A 399 -25.60 -5.07 26.46
N ASP A 400 -25.17 -6.12 25.74
CA ASP A 400 -24.06 -6.99 26.13
C ASP A 400 -22.68 -6.31 25.88
N PHE A 401 -22.65 -5.27 25.06
CA PHE A 401 -21.44 -4.48 24.78
C PHE A 401 -21.66 -2.96 24.99
N ALA A 402 -22.52 -2.61 25.93
CA ALA A 402 -22.79 -1.19 26.23
C ALA A 402 -21.50 -0.41 26.53
N GLY A 403 -21.34 0.74 25.89
CA GLY A 403 -20.15 1.59 26.01
C GLY A 403 -18.97 1.17 25.10
N VAL A 404 -19.16 0.17 24.23
CA VAL A 404 -18.17 -0.23 23.23
C VAL A 404 -18.78 -0.07 21.84
N SER A 405 -18.09 0.66 20.98
CA SER A 405 -18.33 0.71 19.53
C SER A 405 -17.27 -0.11 18.81
N PHE A 406 -17.47 -0.34 17.52
CA PHE A 406 -16.56 -1.19 16.77
C PHE A 406 -16.19 -0.57 15.44
N GLN A 407 -14.90 -0.50 15.18
CA GLN A 407 -14.37 -0.29 13.83
C GLN A 407 -14.29 -1.63 13.12
N LYS A 408 -14.85 -1.70 11.93
CA LYS A 408 -14.82 -2.89 11.09
C LYS A 408 -13.90 -2.61 9.91
N THR A 409 -12.99 -3.52 9.64
CA THR A 409 -12.04 -3.42 8.53
C THR A 409 -12.19 -4.63 7.63
N VAL A 410 -12.37 -4.42 6.34
CA VAL A 410 -12.42 -5.47 5.33
C VAL A 410 -11.15 -5.40 4.49
N LEU A 411 -10.35 -6.44 4.57
CA LEU A 411 -9.16 -6.64 3.75
C LEU A 411 -9.57 -7.41 2.51
N VAL A 412 -9.23 -6.91 1.33
CA VAL A 412 -9.42 -7.62 0.07
C VAL A 412 -8.08 -8.18 -0.37
N MET A 413 -8.02 -9.51 -0.46
CA MET A 413 -6.86 -10.23 -0.93
C MET A 413 -6.89 -10.33 -2.45
N ALA A 414 -5.74 -10.24 -3.08
CA ALA A 414 -5.59 -10.41 -4.52
C ALA A 414 -4.36 -11.29 -4.81
N GLN A 415 -4.40 -11.99 -5.94
CA GLN A 415 -3.24 -12.70 -6.43
C GLN A 415 -2.43 -11.76 -7.31
N GLN A 416 -1.21 -11.44 -6.88
CA GLN A 416 -0.27 -10.65 -7.64
C GLN A 416 1.05 -11.41 -7.79
N GLN A 417 1.49 -11.62 -9.02
CA GLN A 417 2.77 -12.25 -9.32
C GLN A 417 2.98 -13.61 -8.62
N GLY A 418 1.91 -14.38 -8.46
CA GLY A 418 1.93 -15.69 -7.79
C GLY A 418 1.82 -15.67 -6.26
N LYS A 419 1.79 -14.49 -5.62
CA LYS A 419 1.58 -14.32 -4.18
C LYS A 419 0.17 -13.81 -3.89
N VAL A 420 -0.35 -14.22 -2.74
CA VAL A 420 -1.58 -13.65 -2.16
C VAL A 420 -1.18 -12.45 -1.31
N VAL A 421 -1.68 -11.28 -1.67
CA VAL A 421 -1.37 -10.02 -0.99
C VAL A 421 -2.64 -9.27 -0.63
N VAL A 422 -2.56 -8.43 0.40
CA VAL A 422 -3.62 -7.49 0.72
C VAL A 422 -3.58 -6.36 -0.29
N LYS A 423 -4.63 -6.23 -1.09
CA LYS A 423 -4.73 -5.22 -2.15
C LYS A 423 -5.46 -3.97 -1.71
N HIS A 424 -6.54 -4.13 -0.98
CA HIS A 424 -7.33 -3.02 -0.46
C HIS A 424 -7.73 -3.23 0.99
N VAL A 425 -7.85 -2.12 1.70
CA VAL A 425 -8.27 -2.05 3.09
C VAL A 425 -9.41 -1.04 3.19
N TYR A 426 -10.60 -1.51 3.56
CA TYR A 426 -11.78 -0.68 3.74
C TYR A 426 -12.16 -0.63 5.21
N ASN A 427 -12.31 0.58 5.74
CA ASN A 427 -12.70 0.83 7.12
C ASN A 427 -14.15 1.31 7.20
N PHE A 428 -14.94 0.68 8.07
CA PHE A 428 -16.33 0.99 8.33
C PHE A 428 -16.45 1.39 9.81
N HIS A 429 -16.87 2.62 10.07
CA HIS A 429 -16.94 3.14 11.44
C HIS A 429 -18.33 2.98 12.06
N GLN A 430 -19.39 2.92 11.24
CA GLN A 430 -20.76 2.76 11.68
C GLN A 430 -21.39 1.46 11.17
N SER A 431 -22.51 1.04 11.78
CA SER A 431 -23.20 -0.20 11.41
C SER A 431 -23.89 -0.16 10.05
N THR A 432 -24.17 1.04 9.55
CA THR A 432 -24.96 1.29 8.33
C THR A 432 -24.14 1.93 7.22
N GLU A 433 -22.84 2.14 7.42
CA GLU A 433 -22.00 2.77 6.40
C GLU A 433 -21.87 1.88 5.17
N GLU A 434 -22.28 2.48 4.06
CA GLU A 434 -21.87 2.06 2.74
C GLU A 434 -20.50 2.68 2.47
N ASN A 435 -19.48 1.87 2.29
CA ASN A 435 -18.29 2.37 1.64
C ASN A 435 -18.60 2.38 0.14
N GLY A 436 -18.94 3.55 -0.40
CA GLY A 436 -19.24 3.73 -1.82
C GLY A 436 -18.10 3.34 -2.76
N ASP A 437 -16.89 3.22 -2.21
CA ASP A 437 -15.69 2.83 -2.94
C ASP A 437 -15.35 1.34 -2.79
N PHE A 438 -16.17 0.56 -2.06
CA PHE A 438 -15.94 -0.88 -1.90
C PHE A 438 -16.00 -1.59 -3.25
N LEU A 439 -14.87 -2.12 -3.70
CA LEU A 439 -14.71 -2.78 -4.99
C LEU A 439 -15.23 -1.95 -6.19
N ALA A 440 -15.20 -0.62 -6.11
CA ALA A 440 -15.76 0.27 -7.14
C ALA A 440 -15.11 0.10 -8.51
N GLU A 441 -13.80 -0.22 -8.52
CA GLU A 441 -13.01 -0.43 -9.73
C GLU A 441 -12.78 -1.92 -10.03
N ALA A 442 -13.22 -2.80 -9.12
CA ALA A 442 -13.02 -4.23 -9.28
C ALA A 442 -14.01 -4.79 -10.30
N ASP A 443 -13.51 -5.24 -11.43
CA ASP A 443 -14.29 -5.97 -12.38
C ASP A 443 -14.42 -7.44 -11.98
N LEU A 444 -15.39 -7.74 -11.12
CA LEU A 444 -15.65 -9.09 -10.65
C LEU A 444 -16.18 -10.03 -11.76
N TYR A 445 -16.54 -9.48 -12.93
CA TYR A 445 -17.05 -10.25 -14.06
C TYR A 445 -15.96 -10.72 -15.01
N ARG A 446 -14.76 -10.11 -14.97
CA ARG A 446 -13.64 -10.52 -15.80
C ARG A 446 -12.93 -11.71 -15.18
N ARG A 447 -12.74 -12.77 -15.95
CA ARG A 447 -11.95 -13.95 -15.52
C ARG A 447 -10.48 -13.59 -15.18
N THR A 448 -9.98 -12.50 -15.73
CA THR A 448 -8.61 -11.99 -15.49
C THR A 448 -8.55 -10.94 -14.39
N SER A 449 -9.62 -10.79 -13.59
CA SER A 449 -9.63 -9.86 -12.46
C SER A 449 -8.55 -10.23 -11.44
N GLU A 450 -7.72 -9.27 -11.06
CA GLU A 450 -6.71 -9.48 -10.03
C GLU A 450 -7.29 -9.74 -8.62
N TYR A 451 -8.58 -9.44 -8.42
CA TYR A 451 -9.30 -9.68 -7.16
C TYR A 451 -9.85 -11.10 -7.04
N LEU A 452 -9.85 -11.85 -8.12
CA LEU A 452 -10.37 -13.22 -8.14
C LEU A 452 -9.23 -14.22 -8.18
N MET A 453 -9.20 -15.11 -7.21
CA MET A 453 -8.34 -16.29 -7.17
C MET A 453 -9.24 -17.51 -7.41
N ASP A 454 -9.01 -18.25 -8.50
CA ASP A 454 -9.84 -19.40 -8.90
C ASP A 454 -11.35 -19.08 -8.89
N SER A 455 -11.73 -17.94 -9.49
CA SER A 455 -13.13 -17.44 -9.54
C SER A 455 -13.75 -17.12 -8.18
N SER A 456 -12.95 -16.95 -7.14
CA SER A 456 -13.38 -16.66 -5.77
C SER A 456 -12.81 -15.34 -5.29
N LEU A 457 -13.62 -14.58 -4.56
CA LEU A 457 -13.20 -13.35 -3.88
C LEU A 457 -12.76 -13.70 -2.46
N PHE A 458 -11.54 -13.33 -2.10
CA PHE A 458 -10.96 -13.60 -0.79
C PHE A 458 -10.98 -12.33 0.05
N LEU A 459 -11.71 -12.39 1.15
CA LEU A 459 -11.81 -11.31 2.13
C LEU A 459 -11.27 -11.76 3.48
N HIS A 460 -10.81 -10.81 4.29
CA HIS A 460 -10.61 -11.01 5.71
C HIS A 460 -11.24 -9.84 6.46
N ILE A 461 -12.13 -10.14 7.38
CA ILE A 461 -12.85 -9.14 8.15
C ILE A 461 -12.22 -9.06 9.53
N VAL A 462 -11.81 -7.86 9.93
CA VAL A 462 -11.24 -7.55 11.24
C VAL A 462 -12.18 -6.59 11.97
N VAL A 463 -12.46 -6.89 13.24
CA VAL A 463 -13.29 -6.02 14.08
C VAL A 463 -12.49 -5.57 15.30
N LYS A 464 -12.43 -4.27 15.52
CA LYS A 464 -11.67 -3.66 16.61
C LYS A 464 -12.62 -2.89 17.55
N PRO A 465 -12.53 -3.09 18.88
CA PRO A 465 -13.30 -2.31 19.82
C PRO A 465 -12.77 -0.88 19.93
N LEU A 466 -13.70 0.06 20.09
CA LEU A 466 -13.45 1.45 20.45
C LEU A 466 -14.30 1.77 21.68
N TYR A 467 -13.68 2.18 22.74
CA TYR A 467 -14.39 2.46 24.00
C TYR A 467 -15.01 3.85 23.96
N GLN A 468 -16.29 3.94 24.31
CA GLN A 468 -16.99 5.24 24.43
C GLN A 468 -16.55 5.89 25.73
N THR A 469 -15.69 6.90 25.64
CA THR A 469 -15.34 7.75 26.77
C THR A 469 -16.47 8.77 26.95
N LEU A 470 -17.24 8.64 28.01
CA LEU A 470 -18.10 9.71 28.50
C LEU A 470 -17.18 10.81 29.04
N ILE A 471 -16.79 11.74 28.18
CA ILE A 471 -16.16 12.97 28.62
C ILE A 471 -17.25 13.73 29.40
N SER A 472 -17.25 13.58 30.72
CA SER A 472 -17.97 14.47 31.58
C SER A 472 -17.29 15.84 31.43
N THR A 473 -17.83 16.70 30.59
CA THR A 473 -17.55 18.13 30.66
C THR A 473 -18.08 18.62 32.02
N LYS A 474 -17.26 18.50 33.06
CA LYS A 474 -17.46 19.31 34.26
C LYS A 474 -17.10 20.74 33.84
N ASN A 475 -18.12 21.54 33.62
CA ASN A 475 -18.04 22.99 33.67
C ASN A 475 -17.46 23.48 34.99
#